data_c9920c8df087e207aaa4dacd7ff8b983
#
_entry.id   c9920c8df087e207aaa4dacd7ff8b983
#
_cell.length_a   1.000
_cell.length_b   1.000
_cell.length_c   1.000
_cell.angle_alpha   90.00
_cell.angle_beta   90.00
_cell.angle_gamma   90.00
#
_symmetry.space_group_name_H-M   'P 1'
#
loop_
_entity.id
_entity.type
_entity.pdbx_description
1 polymer ?
#
loop_
_entity_poly.entity_id
_entity_poly.type
_entity_poly.pdbx_seq_one_letter_code
_entity_poly.pdbx_strand_id
1 'polypeptide(L)'
;MTTQEGRTALGLGTAARRDRAFFLDLLGDSHAGLGRYEAAIEAYREAAQVFEADGAPCSRALCLFKVADSYMSLHEPWHALGYLEVCLPLLRELGLVRHFSLAQDQLAACRAELAQAHLPRSVQLPPGRR
;
A
#
# COMPACT_ATOMS: atom_id res chain seq x y z
N MET A 1 -10.98 5.64 -38.03
CA MET A 1 -10.43 4.47 -37.33
C MET A 1 -11.44 3.33 -37.35
N THR A 2 -11.05 2.15 -37.76
CA THR A 2 -11.95 1.00 -37.76
C THR A 2 -12.14 0.48 -36.34
N THR A 3 -13.24 -0.23 -36.09
CA THR A 3 -13.53 -0.83 -34.77
C THR A 3 -12.41 -1.78 -34.34
N GLN A 4 -11.83 -2.52 -35.29
CA GLN A 4 -10.78 -3.47 -34.99
C GLN A 4 -9.49 -2.77 -34.56
N GLU A 5 -9.13 -1.69 -35.23
CA GLU A 5 -7.96 -0.89 -34.86
C GLU A 5 -8.13 -0.27 -33.43
N GLY A 6 -9.33 0.20 -33.15
CA GLY A 6 -9.66 0.73 -31.83
C GLY A 6 -9.52 -0.32 -30.73
N ARG A 7 -9.99 -1.53 -30.96
CA ARG A 7 -9.86 -2.64 -30.01
C ARG A 7 -8.41 -3.01 -29.76
N THR A 8 -7.60 -3.09 -30.83
CA THR A 8 -6.17 -3.42 -30.72
C THR A 8 -5.45 -2.36 -29.92
N ALA A 9 -5.70 -1.08 -30.19
CA ALA A 9 -5.08 0.02 -29.48
C ALA A 9 -5.46 0.01 -27.99
N LEU A 10 -6.75 -0.23 -27.66
CA LEU A 10 -7.21 -0.35 -26.27
C LEU A 10 -6.57 -1.54 -25.56
N GLY A 11 -6.47 -2.69 -26.23
CA GLY A 11 -5.83 -3.87 -25.66
C GLY A 11 -4.36 -3.65 -25.34
N LEU A 12 -3.63 -3.02 -26.26
CA LEU A 12 -2.22 -2.67 -26.06
C LEU A 12 -2.06 -1.66 -24.92
N GLY A 13 -2.94 -0.65 -24.85
CA GLY A 13 -2.92 0.35 -23.77
C GLY A 13 -3.17 -0.27 -22.41
N THR A 14 -4.13 -1.20 -22.31
CA THR A 14 -4.44 -1.90 -21.07
C THR A 14 -3.28 -2.80 -20.63
N ALA A 15 -2.69 -3.56 -21.55
CA ALA A 15 -1.55 -4.41 -21.25
C ALA A 15 -0.35 -3.60 -20.78
N ALA A 16 -0.06 -2.49 -21.47
CA ALA A 16 1.05 -1.61 -21.09
C ALA A 16 0.85 -1.00 -19.69
N ARG A 17 -0.37 -0.57 -19.37
CA ARG A 17 -0.68 -0.05 -18.03
C ARG A 17 -0.51 -1.11 -16.95
N ARG A 18 -0.97 -2.32 -17.21
CA ARG A 18 -0.85 -3.44 -16.27
C ARG A 18 0.61 -3.78 -16.00
N ASP A 19 1.41 -3.86 -17.06
CA ASP A 19 2.84 -4.12 -16.95
C ASP A 19 3.53 -3.01 -16.15
N ARG A 20 3.16 -1.77 -16.39
CA ARG A 20 3.68 -0.63 -15.65
C ARG A 20 3.33 -0.73 -14.17
N ALA A 21 2.10 -1.11 -13.86
CA ALA A 21 1.65 -1.26 -12.47
C ALA A 21 2.45 -2.34 -11.74
N PHE A 22 2.66 -3.49 -12.37
CA PHE A 22 3.48 -4.57 -11.79
C PHE A 22 4.92 -4.15 -11.63
N PHE A 23 5.48 -3.42 -12.59
CA PHE A 23 6.83 -2.89 -12.50
C PHE A 23 6.96 -1.92 -11.31
N LEU A 24 6.00 -1.02 -11.14
CA LEU A 24 5.99 -0.07 -10.04
C LEU A 24 5.87 -0.78 -8.68
N ASP A 25 5.07 -1.81 -8.60
CA ASP A 25 4.94 -2.61 -7.39
C ASP A 25 6.27 -3.29 -7.04
N LEU A 26 6.93 -3.91 -8.01
CA LEU A 26 8.26 -4.50 -7.82
C LEU A 26 9.31 -3.46 -7.45
N LEU A 27 9.25 -2.29 -8.06
CA LEU A 27 10.14 -1.19 -7.73
C LEU A 27 9.95 -0.76 -6.28
N GLY A 28 8.70 -0.66 -5.85
CA GLY A 28 8.36 -0.38 -4.45
C GLY A 28 8.95 -1.42 -3.50
N ASP A 29 8.80 -2.71 -3.84
CA ASP A 29 9.36 -3.80 -3.05
C ASP A 29 10.89 -3.69 -2.94
N SER A 30 11.54 -3.34 -4.04
CA SER A 30 13.00 -3.15 -4.07
C SER A 30 13.44 -1.99 -3.18
N HIS A 31 12.76 -0.85 -3.27
CA HIS A 31 13.03 0.30 -2.41
C HIS A 31 12.81 -0.04 -0.95
N ALA A 32 11.71 -0.69 -0.61
CA ALA A 32 11.42 -1.09 0.77
C ALA A 32 12.48 -2.04 1.32
N GLY A 33 12.92 -2.99 0.51
CA GLY A 33 13.99 -3.92 0.88
C GLY A 33 15.32 -3.24 1.15
N LEU A 34 15.55 -2.07 0.54
CA LEU A 34 16.74 -1.25 0.76
C LEU A 34 16.55 -0.19 1.86
N GLY A 35 15.40 -0.18 2.52
CA GLY A 35 15.10 0.82 3.55
C GLY A 35 14.73 2.20 3.01
N ARG A 36 14.48 2.30 1.72
CA ARG A 36 14.08 3.56 1.05
C ARG A 36 12.55 3.66 1.03
N TYR A 37 11.97 3.88 2.21
CA TYR A 37 10.54 3.78 2.39
C TYR A 37 9.75 4.89 1.71
N GLU A 38 10.28 6.12 1.64
CA GLU A 38 9.63 7.22 0.92
C GLU A 38 9.51 6.90 -0.58
N ALA A 39 10.58 6.39 -1.17
CA ALA A 39 10.57 5.98 -2.58
C ALA A 39 9.64 4.78 -2.80
N ALA A 40 9.60 3.85 -1.86
CA ALA A 40 8.68 2.71 -1.92
C ALA A 40 7.22 3.18 -1.89
N ILE A 41 6.89 4.11 -1.01
CA ILE A 41 5.55 4.68 -0.90
C ILE A 41 5.11 5.32 -2.23
N GLU A 42 5.97 6.11 -2.85
CA GLU A 42 5.65 6.72 -4.15
C GLU A 42 5.36 5.66 -5.21
N ALA A 43 6.21 4.64 -5.30
CA ALA A 43 6.04 3.56 -6.28
C ALA A 43 4.75 2.77 -6.04
N TYR A 44 4.46 2.40 -4.80
CA TYR A 44 3.24 1.67 -4.45
C TYR A 44 1.98 2.49 -4.69
N ARG A 45 2.02 3.79 -4.36
CA ARG A 45 0.87 4.67 -4.59
C ARG A 45 0.56 4.80 -6.07
N GLU A 46 1.59 4.97 -6.89
CA GLU A 46 1.43 5.05 -8.33
C GLU A 46 0.91 3.72 -8.90
N ALA A 47 1.45 2.60 -8.43
CA ALA A 47 0.97 1.28 -8.81
C ALA A 47 -0.52 1.10 -8.45
N ALA A 48 -0.91 1.51 -7.24
CA ALA A 48 -2.30 1.41 -6.80
C ALA A 48 -3.24 2.21 -7.70
N GLN A 49 -2.84 3.41 -8.13
CA GLN A 49 -3.64 4.23 -9.05
C GLN A 49 -3.83 3.54 -10.40
N VAL A 50 -2.77 2.94 -10.92
CA VAL A 50 -2.84 2.24 -12.20
C VAL A 50 -3.71 0.97 -12.07
N PHE A 51 -3.57 0.22 -10.99
CA PHE A 51 -4.42 -0.95 -10.72
C PHE A 51 -5.88 -0.57 -10.56
N GLU A 52 -6.18 0.56 -9.94
CA GLU A 52 -7.55 1.07 -9.84
C GLU A 52 -8.13 1.36 -11.21
N ALA A 53 -7.40 2.08 -12.06
CA ALA A 53 -7.83 2.39 -13.42
C ALA A 53 -8.02 1.14 -14.27
N ASP A 54 -7.28 0.09 -13.97
CA ASP A 54 -7.30 -1.19 -14.72
C ASP A 54 -8.33 -2.18 -14.17
N GLY A 55 -9.05 -1.84 -13.13
CA GLY A 55 -10.04 -2.72 -12.52
C GLY A 55 -9.42 -3.94 -11.83
N ALA A 56 -8.26 -3.78 -11.19
CA ALA A 56 -7.55 -4.83 -10.47
C ALA A 56 -7.61 -4.60 -8.95
N PRO A 57 -8.75 -4.89 -8.30
CA PRO A 57 -8.96 -4.53 -6.91
C PRO A 57 -8.04 -5.25 -5.92
N CYS A 58 -7.70 -6.51 -6.17
CA CYS A 58 -6.81 -7.25 -5.28
C CYS A 58 -5.42 -6.65 -5.28
N SER A 59 -4.85 -6.38 -6.46
CA SER A 59 -3.54 -5.77 -6.58
C SER A 59 -3.50 -4.38 -5.98
N ARG A 60 -4.57 -3.61 -6.18
CA ARG A 60 -4.71 -2.28 -5.58
C ARG A 60 -4.70 -2.37 -4.05
N ALA A 61 -5.52 -3.24 -3.47
CA ALA A 61 -5.61 -3.40 -2.02
C ALA A 61 -4.26 -3.79 -1.41
N LEU A 62 -3.52 -4.69 -2.07
CA LEU A 62 -2.20 -5.10 -1.62
C LEU A 62 -1.20 -3.95 -1.68
N CYS A 63 -1.24 -3.12 -2.71
CA CYS A 63 -0.38 -1.93 -2.79
C CYS A 63 -0.69 -0.94 -1.67
N LEU A 64 -1.97 -0.70 -1.36
CA LEU A 64 -2.36 0.18 -0.27
C LEU A 64 -1.88 -0.34 1.08
N PHE A 65 -1.92 -1.66 1.29
CA PHE A 65 -1.35 -2.28 2.49
C PHE A 65 0.16 -2.03 2.58
N LYS A 66 0.87 -2.19 1.47
CA LYS A 66 2.32 -1.96 1.41
C LYS A 66 2.68 -0.50 1.70
N VAL A 67 1.84 0.44 1.27
CA VAL A 67 2.00 1.86 1.63
C VAL A 67 1.90 2.04 3.15
N ALA A 68 0.87 1.48 3.76
CA ALA A 68 0.70 1.55 5.20
C ALA A 68 1.89 0.96 5.95
N ASP A 69 2.36 -0.21 5.51
CA ASP A 69 3.51 -0.88 6.09
C ASP A 69 4.77 -0.01 6.01
N SER A 70 4.99 0.64 4.87
CA SER A 70 6.13 1.54 4.67
C SER A 70 6.05 2.77 5.58
N TYR A 71 4.86 3.33 5.77
CA TYR A 71 4.67 4.43 6.73
C TYR A 71 4.93 3.99 8.17
N MET A 72 4.55 2.76 8.53
CA MET A 72 4.90 2.23 9.86
C MET A 72 6.41 2.10 10.04
N SER A 73 7.12 1.69 8.99
CA SER A 73 8.58 1.61 9.01
C SER A 73 9.24 2.98 9.18
N LEU A 74 8.58 4.04 8.71
CA LEU A 74 9.02 5.42 8.91
C LEU A 74 8.57 6.02 10.24
N HIS A 75 7.85 5.27 11.06
CA HIS A 75 7.24 5.76 12.30
C HIS A 75 6.31 6.96 12.06
N GLU A 76 5.52 6.88 10.99
CA GLU A 76 4.50 7.87 10.65
C GLU A 76 3.10 7.26 10.78
N PRO A 77 2.63 7.00 12.03
CA PRO A 77 1.40 6.23 12.24
C PRO A 77 0.13 6.93 11.76
N TRP A 78 0.11 8.26 11.71
CA TRP A 78 -1.08 8.98 11.20
C TRP A 78 -1.33 8.68 9.72
N HIS A 79 -0.28 8.65 8.92
CA HIS A 79 -0.40 8.30 7.50
C HIS A 79 -0.77 6.83 7.34
N ALA A 80 -0.12 5.96 8.10
CA ALA A 80 -0.41 4.52 8.07
C ALA A 80 -1.88 4.25 8.42
N LEU A 81 -2.42 4.93 9.44
CA LEU A 81 -3.80 4.77 9.86
C LEU A 81 -4.78 5.02 8.72
N GLY A 82 -4.59 6.12 7.98
CA GLY A 82 -5.44 6.45 6.84
C GLY A 82 -5.49 5.36 5.79
N TYR A 83 -4.34 4.79 5.45
CA TYR A 83 -4.27 3.70 4.48
C TYR A 83 -4.85 2.39 5.01
N LEU A 84 -4.64 2.09 6.29
CA LEU A 84 -5.20 0.90 6.93
C LEU A 84 -6.73 0.95 6.99
N GLU A 85 -7.29 2.11 7.27
CA GLU A 85 -8.75 2.30 7.28
C GLU A 85 -9.37 2.04 5.91
N VAL A 86 -8.66 2.35 4.84
CA VAL A 86 -9.11 2.08 3.48
C VAL A 86 -8.90 0.62 3.10
N CYS A 87 -7.71 0.06 3.36
CA CYS A 87 -7.39 -1.27 2.86
C CYS A 87 -8.00 -2.41 3.68
N LEU A 88 -8.24 -2.24 4.98
CA LEU A 88 -8.80 -3.31 5.82
C LEU A 88 -10.14 -3.84 5.31
N PRO A 89 -11.16 -2.98 5.05
CA PRO A 89 -12.42 -3.50 4.51
C PRO A 89 -12.26 -4.11 3.12
N LEU A 90 -11.37 -3.55 2.29
CA LEU A 90 -11.10 -4.12 0.96
C LEU A 90 -10.49 -5.51 1.07
N LEU A 91 -9.49 -5.70 1.92
CA LEU A 91 -8.84 -6.99 2.11
C LEU A 91 -9.83 -8.04 2.60
N ARG A 92 -10.74 -7.66 3.49
CA ARG A 92 -11.78 -8.54 4.00
C ARG A 92 -12.77 -8.92 2.91
N GLU A 93 -13.30 -7.95 2.18
CA GLU A 93 -14.29 -8.16 1.12
C GLU A 93 -13.73 -9.01 -0.02
N LEU A 94 -12.45 -8.84 -0.34
CA LEU A 94 -11.78 -9.58 -1.40
C LEU A 94 -11.30 -10.96 -0.96
N GLY A 95 -11.49 -11.33 0.31
CA GLY A 95 -11.09 -12.63 0.82
C GLY A 95 -9.59 -12.82 0.96
N LEU A 96 -8.81 -11.73 1.02
CA LEU A 96 -7.36 -11.77 1.21
C LEU A 96 -7.03 -11.94 2.69
N VAL A 97 -7.33 -13.12 3.22
CA VAL A 97 -7.34 -13.42 4.65
C VAL A 97 -5.99 -13.17 5.32
N ARG A 98 -4.92 -13.62 4.70
CA ARG A 98 -3.57 -13.44 5.25
C ARG A 98 -3.22 -11.96 5.38
N HIS A 99 -3.45 -11.19 4.34
CA HIS A 99 -3.15 -9.76 4.34
C HIS A 99 -4.09 -8.99 5.26
N PHE A 100 -5.36 -9.42 5.36
CA PHE A 100 -6.29 -8.85 6.31
C PHE A 100 -5.78 -9.01 7.75
N SER A 101 -5.30 -10.19 8.10
CA SER A 101 -4.72 -10.46 9.42
C SER A 101 -3.48 -9.60 9.68
N LEU A 102 -2.59 -9.50 8.69
CA LEU A 102 -1.40 -8.65 8.80
C LEU A 102 -1.78 -7.17 8.96
N ALA A 103 -2.79 -6.72 8.24
CA ALA A 103 -3.28 -5.34 8.34
C ALA A 103 -3.90 -5.05 9.70
N GLN A 104 -4.60 -6.02 10.29
CA GLN A 104 -5.12 -5.89 11.65
C GLN A 104 -3.99 -5.74 12.67
N ASP A 105 -2.92 -6.51 12.51
CA ASP A 105 -1.73 -6.40 13.38
C ASP A 105 -1.08 -5.03 13.22
N GLN A 106 -0.97 -4.55 11.99
CA GLN A 106 -0.44 -3.21 11.71
C GLN A 106 -1.32 -2.13 12.32
N LEU A 107 -2.64 -2.28 12.26
CA LEU A 107 -3.55 -1.33 12.87
C LEU A 107 -3.37 -1.26 14.39
N ALA A 108 -3.21 -2.41 15.03
CA ALA A 108 -2.94 -2.46 16.47
C ALA A 108 -1.63 -1.76 16.82
N ALA A 109 -0.56 -2.03 16.05
CA ALA A 109 0.73 -1.36 16.23
C ALA A 109 0.63 0.14 15.99
N CYS A 110 -0.11 0.55 14.98
CA CYS A 110 -0.35 1.96 14.64
C CYS A 110 -1.05 2.69 15.78
N ARG A 111 -2.11 2.10 16.32
CA ARG A 111 -2.84 2.67 17.45
C ARG A 111 -1.98 2.76 18.70
N ALA A 112 -1.12 1.76 18.92
CA ALA A 112 -0.18 1.79 20.04
C ALA A 112 0.83 2.94 19.93
N GLU A 113 1.38 3.16 18.72
CA GLU A 113 2.29 4.30 18.49
C GLU A 113 1.56 5.64 18.68
N LEU A 114 0.34 5.75 18.17
CA LEU A 114 -0.47 6.97 18.34
C LEU A 114 -0.79 7.25 19.81
N ALA A 115 -1.15 6.22 20.57
CA ALA A 115 -1.37 6.35 22.01
C ALA A 115 -0.09 6.76 22.74
N GLN A 116 1.05 6.19 22.35
CA GLN A 116 2.35 6.52 22.90
C GLN A 116 2.70 8.00 22.69
N ALA A 117 2.36 8.55 21.52
CA ALA A 117 2.62 9.94 21.17
C ALA A 117 1.86 10.94 22.05
N HIS A 118 0.76 10.52 22.71
CA HIS A 118 -0.01 11.37 23.64
C HIS A 118 0.48 11.31 25.07
N LEU A 119 1.47 10.45 25.37
CA LEU A 119 2.05 10.33 26.69
C LEU A 119 3.18 11.36 26.89
N PRO A 120 3.46 11.79 28.14
CA PRO A 120 4.65 12.58 28.42
C PRO A 120 5.92 11.85 27.98
N ARG A 121 6.94 12.59 27.56
CA ARG A 121 8.21 12.00 27.08
C ARG A 121 8.82 11.01 28.07
N SER A 122 8.66 11.26 29.35
CA SER A 122 9.19 10.39 30.39
C SER A 122 8.62 8.99 30.42
N VAL A 123 7.43 8.77 29.83
CA VAL A 123 6.77 7.46 29.77
C VAL A 123 6.69 6.89 28.37
N GLN A 124 7.20 7.59 27.35
CA GLN A 124 7.24 7.07 25.97
C GLN A 124 8.38 6.07 25.81
N LEU A 125 8.10 4.98 25.10
CA LEU A 125 9.12 4.00 24.75
C LEU A 125 9.97 4.50 23.58
N PRO A 126 11.28 4.15 23.53
CA PRO A 126 12.10 4.49 22.38
C PRO A 126 11.55 3.87 21.09
N PRO A 127 11.66 4.57 19.92
CA PRO A 127 11.27 3.99 18.65
C PRO A 127 12.01 2.67 18.37
N GLY A 128 11.29 1.71 17.78
CA GLY A 128 11.85 0.41 17.45
C GLY A 128 11.91 -0.60 18.58
N ARG A 129 11.59 -0.23 19.79
CA ARG A 129 11.47 -1.15 20.93
C ARG A 129 10.06 -1.66 21.02
N ARG A 130 9.85 -2.87 20.56
CA ARG A 130 8.53 -3.48 20.55
C ARG A 130 8.57 -4.88 21.11
#